data_b04c419e72a41fe84c6a2742da7bde67
#
_entry.id   b04c419e72a41fe84c6a2742da7bde67
#
_cell.length_a   1.000
_cell.length_b   1.000
_cell.length_c   1.000
_cell.angle_alpha   90.00
_cell.angle_beta   90.00
_cell.angle_gamma   90.00
#
_symmetry.space_group_name_H-M   'P 1'
#
loop_
_entity.id
_entity.type
_entity.pdbx_description
1 polymer ?
#
loop_
_entity_poly.entity_id
_entity_poly.type
_entity_poly.pdbx_seq_one_letter_code
_entity_poly.pdbx_strand_id
1 'polypeptide(L)'
;MVDKQFVNTLFDVKGKVALITGATGALGKAISIGFGLAGMKVMVTGRGDDKNKALCGEMAKLGIECAYSSGEPAVEADVIRVVNDTVKKFGEINVLVTCAGYNKAQPIVDQELTEWKKIMDSDVQATWLYCKYVGKQMIAQGKGGKVILVSSARSKMGMNGYTGYCTAKAGIDLMAQSLACEWTAKHKINVNTINPTVFRSDLTEWMFDPASEVYKNFLKRLPIGRLGEPSDFVGPCIFLASSASDFMTGANVAVEGGYWAN
;
A
#
# COMPACT_ATOMS: atom_id res chain seq x y z
N MET A 1 15.12 27.75 -2.57
CA MET A 1 15.53 28.26 -1.24
C MET A 1 14.52 27.75 -0.22
N VAL A 2 14.93 27.33 0.97
CA VAL A 2 13.98 26.89 2.00
C VAL A 2 13.41 28.14 2.68
N ASP A 3 12.11 28.36 2.54
CA ASP A 3 11.36 29.42 3.16
C ASP A 3 10.04 28.91 3.76
N LYS A 4 9.26 29.81 4.38
CA LYS A 4 7.99 29.43 5.03
C LYS A 4 6.97 28.84 4.04
N GLN A 5 6.92 29.37 2.81
CA GLN A 5 6.02 28.89 1.78
C GLN A 5 6.40 27.47 1.35
N PHE A 6 7.68 27.21 1.12
CA PHE A 6 8.20 25.89 0.81
C PHE A 6 7.83 24.86 1.90
N VAL A 7 8.07 25.18 3.18
CA VAL A 7 7.74 24.29 4.29
C VAL A 7 6.24 24.00 4.36
N ASN A 8 5.39 25.00 4.17
CA ASN A 8 3.94 24.85 4.24
C ASN A 8 3.38 23.97 3.10
N THR A 9 4.08 23.85 1.98
CA THR A 9 3.63 23.06 0.82
C THR A 9 4.24 21.65 0.73
N LEU A 10 5.20 21.33 1.62
CA LEU A 10 5.91 20.04 1.57
C LEU A 10 4.98 18.82 1.56
N PHE A 11 3.92 18.85 2.34
CA PHE A 11 2.96 17.74 2.50
C PHE A 11 1.67 17.97 1.72
N ASP A 12 1.61 18.99 0.86
CA ASP A 12 0.42 19.28 0.08
C ASP A 12 0.20 18.20 -1.00
N VAL A 13 -0.92 17.54 -0.89
CA VAL A 13 -1.39 16.50 -1.83
C VAL A 13 -2.76 16.87 -2.43
N LYS A 14 -3.26 18.07 -2.16
CA LYS A 14 -4.59 18.51 -2.58
C LYS A 14 -4.75 18.44 -4.10
N GLY A 15 -5.87 17.88 -4.52
CA GLY A 15 -6.25 17.73 -5.93
C GLY A 15 -5.56 16.58 -6.65
N LYS A 16 -4.52 15.95 -6.08
CA LYS A 16 -3.90 14.76 -6.67
C LYS A 16 -4.86 13.58 -6.66
N VAL A 17 -4.71 12.69 -7.64
CA VAL A 17 -5.50 11.46 -7.78
C VAL A 17 -4.70 10.27 -7.27
N ALA A 18 -5.28 9.55 -6.30
CA ALA A 18 -4.73 8.29 -5.80
C ALA A 18 -5.57 7.09 -6.26
N LEU A 19 -4.91 6.05 -6.76
CA LEU A 19 -5.47 4.72 -6.98
C LEU A 19 -4.96 3.79 -5.88
N ILE A 20 -5.89 3.20 -5.10
CA ILE A 20 -5.55 2.37 -3.95
C ILE A 20 -6.14 0.98 -4.11
N THR A 21 -5.27 -0.05 -4.18
CA THR A 21 -5.71 -1.45 -4.22
C THR A 21 -5.89 -2.02 -2.81
N GLY A 22 -6.76 -3.01 -2.66
CA GLY A 22 -7.06 -3.54 -1.32
C GLY A 22 -7.66 -2.48 -0.38
N ALA A 23 -8.32 -1.48 -0.95
CA ALA A 23 -8.81 -0.29 -0.26
C ALA A 23 -9.84 -0.59 0.85
N THR A 24 -10.51 -1.74 0.80
CA THR A 24 -11.50 -2.14 1.83
C THR A 24 -10.90 -2.92 3.00
N GLY A 25 -9.60 -3.26 2.95
CA GLY A 25 -8.85 -3.79 4.10
C GLY A 25 -8.51 -2.69 5.10
N ALA A 26 -8.13 -3.06 6.32
CA ALA A 26 -7.91 -2.10 7.42
C ALA A 26 -6.93 -0.96 7.05
N LEU A 27 -5.73 -1.30 6.53
CA LEU A 27 -4.74 -0.30 6.11
C LEU A 27 -5.21 0.47 4.88
N GLY A 28 -5.73 -0.24 3.86
CA GLY A 28 -6.23 0.38 2.64
C GLY A 28 -7.36 1.38 2.90
N LYS A 29 -8.27 1.05 3.82
CA LYS A 29 -9.37 1.94 4.26
C LYS A 29 -8.83 3.18 4.96
N ALA A 30 -7.89 3.01 5.89
CA ALA A 30 -7.28 4.13 6.62
C ALA A 30 -6.53 5.08 5.67
N ILE A 31 -5.75 4.52 4.72
CA ILE A 31 -5.05 5.30 3.70
C ILE A 31 -6.04 6.05 2.80
N SER A 32 -7.10 5.37 2.33
CA SER A 32 -8.11 5.96 1.44
C SER A 32 -8.80 7.16 2.09
N ILE A 33 -9.26 7.00 3.34
CA ILE A 33 -9.88 8.09 4.10
C ILE A 33 -8.86 9.19 4.38
N GLY A 34 -7.65 8.83 4.84
CA GLY A 34 -6.61 9.80 5.15
C GLY A 34 -6.18 10.64 3.94
N PHE A 35 -6.01 10.02 2.78
CA PHE A 35 -5.70 10.72 1.53
C PHE A 35 -6.85 11.65 1.12
N GLY A 36 -8.09 11.18 1.21
CA GLY A 36 -9.25 12.00 0.93
C GLY A 36 -9.38 13.21 1.84
N LEU A 37 -9.19 13.03 3.15
CA LEU A 37 -9.20 14.13 4.13
C LEU A 37 -8.03 15.11 3.91
N ALA A 38 -6.91 14.65 3.35
CA ALA A 38 -5.80 15.50 2.92
C ALA A 38 -6.09 16.23 1.57
N GLY A 39 -7.29 16.05 1.00
CA GLY A 39 -7.75 16.75 -0.22
C GLY A 39 -7.45 16.04 -1.53
N MET A 40 -7.05 14.77 -1.51
CA MET A 40 -6.89 13.95 -2.72
C MET A 40 -8.25 13.46 -3.23
N LYS A 41 -8.32 13.19 -4.54
CA LYS A 41 -9.37 12.39 -5.16
C LYS A 41 -8.96 10.92 -5.09
N VAL A 42 -9.85 10.04 -4.70
CA VAL A 42 -9.48 8.65 -4.41
C VAL A 42 -10.29 7.67 -5.27
N MET A 43 -9.58 6.84 -6.04
CA MET A 43 -10.14 5.64 -6.65
C MET A 43 -9.82 4.45 -5.75
N VAL A 44 -10.86 3.81 -5.22
CA VAL A 44 -10.71 2.58 -4.43
C VAL A 44 -10.97 1.36 -5.30
N THR A 45 -10.15 0.33 -5.14
CA THR A 45 -10.34 -0.93 -5.86
C THR A 45 -10.09 -2.15 -4.98
N GLY A 46 -10.81 -3.21 -5.28
CA GLY A 46 -10.76 -4.52 -4.66
C GLY A 46 -11.80 -5.44 -5.30
N ARG A 47 -11.83 -6.71 -4.87
CA ARG A 47 -12.72 -7.73 -5.45
C ARG A 47 -14.21 -7.50 -5.18
N GLY A 48 -14.54 -6.98 -3.99
CA GLY A 48 -15.91 -6.88 -3.52
C GLY A 48 -16.58 -5.57 -3.94
N ASP A 49 -17.50 -5.62 -4.90
CA ASP A 49 -18.19 -4.44 -5.40
C ASP A 49 -18.96 -3.71 -4.29
N ASP A 50 -19.78 -4.43 -3.52
CA ASP A 50 -20.55 -3.85 -2.42
C ASP A 50 -19.65 -3.20 -1.35
N LYS A 51 -18.49 -3.81 -1.05
CA LYS A 51 -17.55 -3.24 -0.08
C LYS A 51 -16.90 -1.96 -0.60
N ASN A 52 -16.52 -1.93 -1.88
CA ASN A 52 -15.96 -0.73 -2.52
C ASN A 52 -17.00 0.40 -2.56
N LYS A 53 -18.24 0.08 -2.93
CA LYS A 53 -19.37 1.02 -2.95
C LYS A 53 -19.67 1.57 -1.55
N ALA A 54 -19.70 0.70 -0.54
CA ALA A 54 -19.92 1.10 0.85
C ALA A 54 -18.82 2.05 1.36
N LEU A 55 -17.54 1.74 1.07
CA LEU A 55 -16.43 2.61 1.42
C LEU A 55 -16.53 3.98 0.75
N CYS A 56 -16.83 4.04 -0.54
CA CYS A 56 -17.07 5.32 -1.21
C CYS A 56 -18.26 6.09 -0.61
N GLY A 57 -19.33 5.40 -0.22
CA GLY A 57 -20.45 6.03 0.47
C GLY A 57 -20.06 6.61 1.86
N GLU A 58 -19.21 5.94 2.59
CA GLU A 58 -18.63 6.42 3.85
C GLU A 58 -17.75 7.66 3.62
N MET A 59 -16.85 7.59 2.63
CA MET A 59 -15.97 8.69 2.26
C MET A 59 -16.73 9.92 1.78
N ALA A 60 -17.80 9.74 1.01
CA ALA A 60 -18.67 10.84 0.54
C ALA A 60 -19.32 11.60 1.71
N LYS A 61 -19.72 10.90 2.79
CA LYS A 61 -20.25 11.55 4.02
C LYS A 61 -19.21 12.42 4.74
N LEU A 62 -17.93 12.18 4.49
CA LEU A 62 -16.81 12.98 4.98
C LEU A 62 -16.42 14.10 4.01
N GLY A 63 -17.16 14.30 2.92
CA GLY A 63 -16.87 15.29 1.89
C GLY A 63 -15.73 14.93 0.95
N ILE A 64 -15.32 13.65 0.91
CA ILE A 64 -14.20 13.16 0.11
C ILE A 64 -14.68 12.81 -1.31
N GLU A 65 -13.97 13.30 -2.32
CA GLU A 65 -14.22 12.93 -3.72
C GLU A 65 -13.64 11.51 -3.97
N CYS A 66 -14.52 10.50 -3.97
CA CYS A 66 -14.21 9.10 -4.16
C CYS A 66 -14.98 8.48 -5.32
N ALA A 67 -14.34 7.53 -5.99
CA ALA A 67 -14.97 6.60 -6.93
C ALA A 67 -14.43 5.19 -6.70
N TYR A 68 -15.08 4.18 -7.26
CA TYR A 68 -14.60 2.81 -7.19
C TYR A 68 -14.68 2.11 -8.56
N SER A 69 -13.79 1.13 -8.73
CA SER A 69 -13.84 0.16 -9.82
C SER A 69 -13.39 -1.19 -9.27
N SER A 70 -14.30 -2.17 -9.27
CA SER A 70 -14.04 -3.48 -8.66
C SER A 70 -13.35 -4.40 -9.67
N GLY A 71 -12.41 -5.23 -9.21
CA GLY A 71 -11.71 -6.19 -10.05
C GLY A 71 -10.80 -7.13 -9.26
N GLU A 72 -10.47 -8.26 -9.87
CA GLU A 72 -9.50 -9.20 -9.35
C GLU A 72 -8.08 -8.65 -9.63
N PRO A 73 -7.28 -8.34 -8.58
CA PRO A 73 -6.02 -7.62 -8.76
C PRO A 73 -4.94 -8.41 -9.50
N ALA A 74 -5.06 -9.74 -9.57
CA ALA A 74 -4.16 -10.61 -10.32
C ALA A 74 -4.63 -10.90 -11.75
N VAL A 75 -5.77 -10.32 -12.19
CA VAL A 75 -6.31 -10.47 -13.56
C VAL A 75 -6.00 -9.23 -14.38
N GLU A 76 -5.19 -9.39 -15.41
CA GLU A 76 -4.67 -8.27 -16.22
C GLU A 76 -5.78 -7.40 -16.84
N ALA A 77 -6.84 -8.03 -17.37
CA ALA A 77 -7.98 -7.30 -17.96
C ALA A 77 -8.72 -6.41 -16.94
N ASP A 78 -8.85 -6.88 -15.71
CA ASP A 78 -9.46 -6.11 -14.62
C ASP A 78 -8.59 -4.93 -14.21
N VAL A 79 -7.26 -5.13 -14.12
CA VAL A 79 -6.33 -4.04 -13.81
C VAL A 79 -6.36 -2.95 -14.89
N ILE A 80 -6.36 -3.34 -16.18
CA ILE A 80 -6.49 -2.39 -17.30
C ILE A 80 -7.80 -1.60 -17.16
N ARG A 81 -8.90 -2.25 -16.90
CA ARG A 81 -10.20 -1.60 -16.72
C ARG A 81 -10.19 -0.62 -15.54
N VAL A 82 -9.68 -1.01 -14.38
CA VAL A 82 -9.58 -0.15 -13.19
C VAL A 82 -8.73 1.11 -13.48
N VAL A 83 -7.61 0.97 -14.16
CA VAL A 83 -6.76 2.11 -14.55
C VAL A 83 -7.52 3.04 -15.50
N ASN A 84 -8.19 2.49 -16.53
CA ASN A 84 -8.99 3.27 -17.48
C ASN A 84 -10.16 3.99 -16.78
N ASP A 85 -10.87 3.31 -15.88
CA ASP A 85 -11.96 3.90 -15.10
C ASP A 85 -11.47 5.06 -14.22
N THR A 86 -10.27 4.91 -13.64
CA THR A 86 -9.64 5.98 -12.85
C THR A 86 -9.36 7.21 -13.71
N VAL A 87 -8.74 7.01 -14.86
CA VAL A 87 -8.42 8.11 -15.81
C VAL A 87 -9.69 8.73 -16.36
N LYS A 88 -10.68 7.92 -16.73
CA LYS A 88 -12.00 8.40 -17.19
C LYS A 88 -12.69 9.26 -16.14
N LYS A 89 -12.60 8.89 -14.86
CA LYS A 89 -13.27 9.58 -13.76
C LYS A 89 -12.55 10.86 -13.33
N PHE A 90 -11.22 10.81 -13.21
CA PHE A 90 -10.43 11.88 -12.57
C PHE A 90 -9.42 12.56 -13.49
N GLY A 91 -9.22 12.06 -14.71
CA GLY A 91 -8.34 12.63 -15.73
C GLY A 91 -6.90 12.16 -15.68
N GLU A 92 -6.40 11.75 -14.51
CA GLU A 92 -5.00 11.35 -14.31
C GLU A 92 -4.84 10.40 -13.12
N ILE A 93 -3.62 9.87 -12.93
CA ILE A 93 -3.21 9.15 -11.73
C ILE A 93 -1.87 9.74 -11.27
N ASN A 94 -1.81 10.28 -10.06
CA ASN A 94 -0.59 10.87 -9.49
C ASN A 94 0.05 9.95 -8.44
N VAL A 95 -0.76 9.14 -7.75
CA VAL A 95 -0.30 8.24 -6.70
C VAL A 95 -0.90 6.85 -6.90
N LEU A 96 -0.06 5.80 -6.83
CA LEU A 96 -0.49 4.42 -6.71
C LEU A 96 -0.14 3.90 -5.31
N VAL A 97 -1.10 3.25 -4.65
CA VAL A 97 -0.86 2.47 -3.42
C VAL A 97 -1.30 1.03 -3.64
N THR A 98 -0.37 0.07 -3.60
CA THR A 98 -0.72 -1.36 -3.67
C THR A 98 -0.81 -1.93 -2.26
N CYS A 99 -2.04 -2.10 -1.75
CA CYS A 99 -2.31 -2.61 -0.40
C CYS A 99 -3.05 -3.96 -0.40
N ALA A 100 -3.34 -4.52 -1.58
CA ALA A 100 -3.89 -5.86 -1.71
C ALA A 100 -2.82 -6.90 -1.35
N GLY A 101 -3.24 -7.98 -0.70
CA GLY A 101 -2.35 -9.08 -0.36
C GLY A 101 -3.11 -10.23 0.29
N TYR A 102 -2.46 -11.39 0.35
CA TYR A 102 -2.98 -12.60 0.96
C TYR A 102 -1.85 -13.37 1.64
N ASN A 103 -2.13 -13.93 2.80
CA ASN A 103 -1.22 -14.85 3.47
C ASN A 103 -2.00 -16.01 4.10
N LYS A 104 -1.38 -17.18 4.08
CA LYS A 104 -1.77 -18.35 4.87
C LYS A 104 -0.52 -18.95 5.49
N ALA A 105 -0.41 -18.86 6.81
CA ALA A 105 0.70 -19.44 7.54
C ALA A 105 0.62 -20.96 7.51
N GLN A 106 1.65 -21.62 6.97
CA GLN A 106 1.76 -23.06 6.90
C GLN A 106 3.23 -23.48 6.68
N PRO A 107 3.75 -24.52 7.36
CA PRO A 107 5.08 -25.05 7.08
C PRO A 107 5.21 -25.43 5.60
N ILE A 108 6.36 -25.19 5.00
CA ILE A 108 6.56 -25.39 3.55
C ILE A 108 6.31 -26.84 3.12
N VAL A 109 6.63 -27.80 3.98
CA VAL A 109 6.44 -29.23 3.69
C VAL A 109 4.97 -29.65 3.61
N ASP A 110 4.08 -28.87 4.21
CA ASP A 110 2.63 -29.09 4.25
C ASP A 110 1.87 -28.13 3.32
N GLN A 111 2.57 -27.14 2.73
CA GLN A 111 1.93 -26.11 1.91
C GLN A 111 1.69 -26.61 0.49
N GLU A 112 0.43 -26.65 0.08
CA GLU A 112 0.04 -27.00 -1.27
C GLU A 112 0.51 -25.95 -2.28
N LEU A 113 0.91 -26.39 -3.49
CA LEU A 113 1.33 -25.50 -4.57
C LEU A 113 0.27 -24.45 -4.93
N THR A 114 -1.01 -24.78 -4.78
CA THR A 114 -2.14 -23.88 -5.01
C THR A 114 -2.14 -22.70 -4.03
N GLU A 115 -1.81 -22.95 -2.76
CA GLU A 115 -1.70 -21.89 -1.75
C GLU A 115 -0.48 -20.99 -2.00
N TRP A 116 0.67 -21.59 -2.37
CA TRP A 116 1.84 -20.82 -2.82
C TRP A 116 1.49 -19.90 -3.98
N LYS A 117 0.87 -20.44 -5.05
CA LYS A 117 0.46 -19.66 -6.22
C LYS A 117 -0.48 -18.51 -5.81
N LYS A 118 -1.46 -18.78 -4.96
CA LYS A 118 -2.40 -17.76 -4.48
C LYS A 118 -1.71 -16.60 -3.76
N ILE A 119 -0.68 -16.89 -2.94
CA ILE A 119 0.14 -15.86 -2.31
C ILE A 119 0.89 -15.05 -3.37
N MET A 120 1.56 -15.70 -4.30
CA MET A 120 2.33 -15.04 -5.36
C MET A 120 1.44 -14.21 -6.29
N ASP A 121 0.27 -14.72 -6.66
CA ASP A 121 -0.71 -14.01 -7.50
C ASP A 121 -1.25 -12.77 -6.78
N SER A 122 -1.64 -12.91 -5.51
CA SER A 122 -2.25 -11.82 -4.74
C SER A 122 -1.27 -10.71 -4.35
N ASP A 123 -0.02 -11.05 -4.06
CA ASP A 123 0.98 -10.10 -3.56
C ASP A 123 1.92 -9.62 -4.68
N VAL A 124 2.54 -10.55 -5.43
CA VAL A 124 3.58 -10.19 -6.42
C VAL A 124 2.95 -9.84 -7.76
N GLN A 125 2.17 -10.76 -8.36
CA GLN A 125 1.59 -10.53 -9.69
C GLN A 125 0.63 -9.33 -9.69
N ALA A 126 -0.24 -9.23 -8.69
CA ALA A 126 -1.15 -8.11 -8.56
C ALA A 126 -0.39 -6.77 -8.46
N THR A 127 0.64 -6.69 -7.61
CA THR A 127 1.49 -5.50 -7.49
C THR A 127 2.18 -5.17 -8.79
N TRP A 128 2.75 -6.17 -9.47
CA TRP A 128 3.42 -6.00 -10.76
C TRP A 128 2.47 -5.48 -11.85
N LEU A 129 1.26 -6.02 -11.95
CA LEU A 129 0.25 -5.59 -12.92
C LEU A 129 -0.14 -4.11 -12.70
N TYR A 130 -0.42 -3.71 -11.45
CA TYR A 130 -0.73 -2.31 -11.15
C TYR A 130 0.46 -1.39 -11.43
N CYS A 131 1.68 -1.78 -11.09
CA CYS A 131 2.88 -1.03 -11.44
C CYS A 131 3.01 -0.87 -12.97
N LYS A 132 2.82 -1.95 -13.74
CA LYS A 132 2.89 -1.94 -15.21
C LYS A 132 1.91 -0.95 -15.81
N TYR A 133 0.64 -1.03 -15.47
CA TYR A 133 -0.41 -0.25 -16.14
C TYR A 133 -0.53 1.18 -15.61
N VAL A 134 -0.37 1.40 -14.31
CA VAL A 134 -0.30 2.75 -13.74
C VAL A 134 1.00 3.44 -14.13
N GLY A 135 2.12 2.71 -14.13
CA GLY A 135 3.41 3.25 -14.60
C GLY A 135 3.33 3.69 -16.07
N LYS A 136 2.73 2.88 -16.95
CA LYS A 136 2.48 3.25 -18.35
C LYS A 136 1.62 4.53 -18.44
N GLN A 137 0.58 4.66 -17.62
CA GLN A 137 -0.27 5.83 -17.58
C GLN A 137 0.50 7.06 -17.06
N MET A 138 1.25 6.96 -15.97
CA MET A 138 2.05 8.06 -15.42
C MET A 138 3.14 8.54 -16.41
N ILE A 139 3.78 7.61 -17.12
CA ILE A 139 4.76 7.92 -18.18
C ILE A 139 4.09 8.70 -19.31
N ALA A 140 2.92 8.25 -19.78
CA ALA A 140 2.17 8.94 -20.82
C ALA A 140 1.69 10.35 -20.41
N GLN A 141 1.36 10.55 -19.12
CA GLN A 141 1.00 11.86 -18.56
C GLN A 141 2.17 12.85 -18.53
N GLY A 142 3.42 12.37 -18.41
CA GLY A 142 4.63 13.19 -18.39
C GLY A 142 4.77 14.11 -17.16
N LYS A 143 3.97 13.89 -16.11
CA LYS A 143 3.91 14.74 -14.90
C LYS A 143 4.65 14.18 -13.69
N GLY A 144 5.31 13.01 -13.85
CA GLY A 144 5.86 12.25 -12.74
C GLY A 144 4.79 11.48 -11.96
N GLY A 145 5.12 11.00 -10.77
CA GLY A 145 4.20 10.26 -9.91
C GLY A 145 4.86 9.66 -8.68
N LYS A 146 4.04 9.12 -7.78
CA LYS A 146 4.46 8.42 -6.57
C LYS A 146 3.85 7.03 -6.54
N VAL A 147 4.69 6.02 -6.36
CA VAL A 147 4.27 4.62 -6.23
C VAL A 147 4.68 4.13 -4.84
N ILE A 148 3.69 3.70 -4.06
CA ILE A 148 3.85 3.24 -2.68
C ILE A 148 3.40 1.79 -2.63
N LEU A 149 4.36 0.88 -2.49
CA LEU A 149 4.07 -0.55 -2.43
C LEU A 149 4.03 -1.00 -0.97
N VAL A 150 2.88 -1.50 -0.53
CA VAL A 150 2.77 -2.04 0.84
C VAL A 150 3.42 -3.42 0.88
N SER A 151 4.61 -3.44 1.46
CA SER A 151 5.39 -4.64 1.74
C SER A 151 5.10 -5.16 3.16
N SER A 152 6.10 -5.52 3.92
CA SER A 152 5.98 -6.00 5.30
C SER A 152 7.34 -5.97 6.00
N ALA A 153 7.37 -5.92 7.32
CA ALA A 153 8.57 -6.25 8.09
C ALA A 153 9.10 -7.67 7.77
N ARG A 154 8.22 -8.55 7.24
CA ARG A 154 8.60 -9.91 6.80
C ARG A 154 9.40 -9.95 5.51
N SER A 155 9.55 -8.85 4.81
CA SER A 155 10.46 -8.78 3.66
C SER A 155 11.95 -8.93 4.04
N LYS A 156 12.30 -8.63 5.29
CA LYS A 156 13.67 -8.72 5.81
C LYS A 156 13.85 -9.75 6.93
N MET A 157 12.77 -10.36 7.39
CA MET A 157 12.78 -11.26 8.53
C MET A 157 11.94 -12.49 8.27
N GLY A 158 12.54 -13.68 8.35
CA GLY A 158 11.84 -14.94 8.28
C GLY A 158 10.89 -15.15 9.46
N MET A 159 9.88 -15.97 9.24
CA MET A 159 8.98 -16.47 10.27
C MET A 159 8.54 -17.89 9.91
N ASN A 160 8.47 -18.76 10.91
CA ASN A 160 8.00 -20.12 10.71
C ASN A 160 6.61 -20.13 10.07
N GLY A 161 6.43 -20.94 9.03
CA GLY A 161 5.17 -21.05 8.29
C GLY A 161 4.90 -19.89 7.31
N TYR A 162 5.80 -18.93 7.12
CA TYR A 162 5.58 -17.75 6.27
C TYR A 162 6.48 -17.72 5.02
N THR A 163 7.01 -18.86 4.58
CA THR A 163 7.95 -18.91 3.45
C THR A 163 7.39 -18.19 2.21
N GLY A 164 6.16 -18.48 1.79
CA GLY A 164 5.54 -17.83 0.63
C GLY A 164 5.38 -16.32 0.82
N TYR A 165 4.87 -15.91 1.97
CA TYR A 165 4.65 -14.49 2.27
C TYR A 165 5.95 -13.69 2.38
N CYS A 166 6.96 -14.22 3.09
CA CYS A 166 8.27 -13.58 3.18
C CYS A 166 8.90 -13.43 1.81
N THR A 167 8.84 -14.48 0.97
CA THR A 167 9.33 -14.43 -0.41
C THR A 167 8.61 -13.38 -1.23
N ALA A 168 7.28 -13.32 -1.16
CA ALA A 168 6.48 -12.33 -1.89
C ALA A 168 6.84 -10.89 -1.47
N LYS A 169 6.90 -10.62 -0.16
CA LYS A 169 7.19 -9.28 0.36
C LYS A 169 8.63 -8.83 0.10
N ALA A 170 9.62 -9.74 0.17
CA ALA A 170 10.99 -9.47 -0.26
C ALA A 170 11.05 -9.15 -1.76
N GLY A 171 10.30 -9.88 -2.58
CA GLY A 171 10.16 -9.61 -4.01
C GLY A 171 9.58 -8.23 -4.32
N ILE A 172 8.59 -7.77 -3.52
CA ILE A 172 8.02 -6.41 -3.63
C ILE A 172 9.07 -5.35 -3.31
N ASP A 173 9.90 -5.55 -2.29
CA ASP A 173 10.98 -4.60 -1.93
C ASP A 173 11.97 -4.44 -3.10
N LEU A 174 12.42 -5.54 -3.71
CA LEU A 174 13.32 -5.49 -4.86
C LEU A 174 12.63 -5.00 -6.14
N MET A 175 11.34 -5.29 -6.33
CA MET A 175 10.56 -4.72 -7.43
C MET A 175 10.54 -3.19 -7.34
N ALA A 176 10.32 -2.62 -6.16
CA ALA A 176 10.36 -1.16 -5.96
C ALA A 176 11.72 -0.56 -6.32
N GLN A 177 12.82 -1.22 -5.94
CA GLN A 177 14.18 -0.77 -6.27
C GLN A 177 14.43 -0.80 -7.79
N SER A 178 14.04 -1.89 -8.47
CA SER A 178 14.18 -2.01 -9.91
C SER A 178 13.39 -0.94 -10.64
N LEU A 179 12.11 -0.72 -10.27
CA LEU A 179 11.27 0.31 -10.87
C LEU A 179 11.79 1.73 -10.58
N ALA A 180 12.37 1.96 -9.40
CA ALA A 180 13.02 3.24 -9.10
C ALA A 180 14.18 3.53 -10.06
N CYS A 181 15.02 2.53 -10.37
CA CYS A 181 16.09 2.66 -11.35
C CYS A 181 15.57 2.93 -12.77
N GLU A 182 14.46 2.29 -13.17
CA GLU A 182 13.88 2.46 -14.49
C GLU A 182 13.19 3.81 -14.69
N TRP A 183 12.50 4.32 -13.66
CA TRP A 183 11.51 5.38 -13.82
C TRP A 183 11.91 6.74 -13.26
N THR A 184 12.68 6.78 -12.14
CA THR A 184 12.82 8.04 -11.41
C THR A 184 13.55 9.09 -12.22
N ALA A 185 14.73 8.80 -12.72
CA ALA A 185 15.53 9.76 -13.49
C ALA A 185 14.84 10.20 -14.78
N LYS A 186 14.23 9.25 -15.50
CA LYS A 186 13.66 9.47 -16.82
C LYS A 186 12.26 10.06 -16.80
N HIS A 187 11.44 9.63 -15.83
CA HIS A 187 10.01 9.92 -15.81
C HIS A 187 9.54 10.66 -14.53
N LYS A 188 10.45 10.94 -13.60
CA LYS A 188 10.14 11.60 -12.30
C LYS A 188 9.11 10.83 -11.48
N ILE A 189 9.10 9.50 -11.59
CA ILE A 189 8.23 8.63 -10.81
C ILE A 189 9.07 8.04 -9.67
N ASN A 190 8.76 8.38 -8.43
CA ASN A 190 9.39 7.78 -7.25
C ASN A 190 8.65 6.50 -6.89
N VAL A 191 9.42 5.46 -6.58
CA VAL A 191 8.86 4.15 -6.16
C VAL A 191 9.48 3.76 -4.84
N ASN A 192 8.65 3.60 -3.80
CA ASN A 192 9.10 3.21 -2.46
C ASN A 192 8.20 2.12 -1.91
N THR A 193 8.73 1.33 -0.98
CA THR A 193 7.90 0.44 -0.17
C THR A 193 7.64 1.02 1.21
N ILE A 194 6.54 0.60 1.82
CA ILE A 194 6.22 0.85 3.21
C ILE A 194 5.98 -0.50 3.90
N ASN A 195 6.65 -0.71 5.03
CA ASN A 195 6.82 -2.03 5.63
C ASN A 195 6.19 -2.07 7.03
N PRO A 196 4.89 -2.46 7.15
CA PRO A 196 4.23 -2.64 8.44
C PRO A 196 4.64 -3.95 9.14
N THR A 197 4.45 -4.00 10.46
CA THR A 197 4.36 -5.23 11.25
C THR A 197 2.90 -5.65 11.45
N VAL A 198 2.50 -5.90 12.69
CA VAL A 198 1.12 -6.23 13.06
C VAL A 198 0.34 -4.95 13.30
N PHE A 199 -0.67 -4.75 12.48
CA PHE A 199 -1.66 -3.68 12.59
C PHE A 199 -3.04 -4.29 12.83
N ARG A 200 -3.89 -3.55 13.56
CA ARG A 200 -5.27 -3.97 13.82
C ARG A 200 -6.06 -4.15 12.53
N SER A 201 -6.70 -5.29 12.39
CA SER A 201 -7.58 -5.66 11.28
C SER A 201 -8.45 -6.85 11.70
N ASP A 202 -9.49 -7.16 10.94
CA ASP A 202 -10.31 -8.36 11.18
C ASP A 202 -9.47 -9.65 11.24
N LEU A 203 -8.37 -9.71 10.48
CA LEU A 203 -7.47 -10.86 10.44
C LEU A 203 -6.54 -10.95 11.66
N THR A 204 -6.25 -9.84 12.29
CA THR A 204 -5.27 -9.74 13.37
C THR A 204 -5.88 -9.37 14.72
N GLU A 205 -7.19 -9.11 14.80
CA GLU A 205 -7.87 -8.68 16.03
C GLU A 205 -7.59 -9.63 17.21
N TRP A 206 -7.57 -10.93 16.96
CA TRP A 206 -7.22 -11.94 17.97
C TRP A 206 -5.81 -11.77 18.58
N MET A 207 -4.92 -11.05 17.90
CA MET A 207 -3.56 -10.75 18.39
C MET A 207 -3.54 -9.56 19.36
N PHE A 208 -4.63 -8.81 19.46
CA PHE A 208 -4.74 -7.60 20.26
C PHE A 208 -5.30 -7.85 21.68
N ASP A 209 -5.51 -9.10 22.07
CA ASP A 209 -5.88 -9.45 23.44
C ASP A 209 -4.66 -9.33 24.38
N PRO A 210 -4.67 -8.36 25.33
CA PRO A 210 -3.55 -8.17 26.26
C PRO A 210 -3.28 -9.38 27.16
N ALA A 211 -4.25 -10.27 27.36
CA ALA A 211 -4.07 -11.48 28.13
C ALA A 211 -3.31 -12.57 27.37
N SER A 212 -3.31 -12.52 26.01
CA SER A 212 -2.71 -13.55 25.19
C SER A 212 -1.17 -13.50 25.22
N GLU A 213 -0.55 -14.67 25.20
CA GLU A 213 0.92 -14.79 25.09
C GLU A 213 1.43 -14.28 23.74
N VAL A 214 0.60 -14.31 22.69
CA VAL A 214 0.95 -13.78 21.37
C VAL A 214 1.14 -12.27 21.46
N TYR A 215 0.20 -11.53 22.07
CA TYR A 215 0.31 -10.09 22.29
C TYR A 215 1.57 -9.75 23.10
N LYS A 216 1.76 -10.41 24.25
CA LYS A 216 2.93 -10.18 25.12
C LYS A 216 4.24 -10.45 24.40
N ASN A 217 4.33 -11.50 23.59
CA ASN A 217 5.54 -11.83 22.84
C ASN A 217 5.81 -10.83 21.70
N PHE A 218 4.77 -10.28 21.06
CA PHE A 218 4.98 -9.17 20.12
C PHE A 218 5.47 -7.91 20.82
N LEU A 219 4.91 -7.56 21.99
CA LEU A 219 5.35 -6.38 22.75
C LEU A 219 6.81 -6.44 23.17
N LYS A 220 7.32 -7.62 23.53
CA LYS A 220 8.76 -7.79 23.85
C LYS A 220 9.69 -7.40 22.70
N ARG A 221 9.18 -7.44 21.46
CA ARG A 221 9.92 -7.14 20.23
C ARG A 221 9.60 -5.78 19.62
N LEU A 222 8.71 -5.03 20.23
CA LEU A 222 8.26 -3.72 19.73
C LEU A 222 8.69 -2.62 20.72
N PRO A 223 9.81 -1.92 20.49
CA PRO A 223 10.25 -0.80 21.33
C PRO A 223 9.18 0.26 21.60
N ILE A 224 8.26 0.46 20.65
CA ILE A 224 7.14 1.41 20.82
C ILE A 224 6.13 1.00 21.91
N GLY A 225 6.16 -0.27 22.38
CA GLY A 225 5.33 -0.76 23.47
C GLY A 225 3.85 -1.02 23.12
N ARG A 226 3.46 -1.02 21.86
CA ARG A 226 2.10 -1.35 21.40
C ARG A 226 2.11 -1.92 19.97
N LEU A 227 1.03 -2.59 19.61
CA LEU A 227 0.78 -2.97 18.21
C LEU A 227 0.31 -1.74 17.41
N GLY A 228 0.37 -1.83 16.09
CA GLY A 228 0.00 -0.75 15.20
C GLY A 228 -1.51 -0.57 15.03
N GLU A 229 -1.96 0.67 14.98
CA GLU A 229 -3.32 1.02 14.57
C GLU A 229 -3.30 1.52 13.11
N PRO A 230 -4.35 1.27 12.30
CA PRO A 230 -4.37 1.71 10.90
C PRO A 230 -4.10 3.21 10.70
N SER A 231 -4.44 4.05 11.66
CA SER A 231 -4.14 5.49 11.66
C SER A 231 -2.64 5.81 11.67
N ASP A 232 -1.80 4.96 12.28
CA ASP A 232 -0.35 5.15 12.31
C ASP A 232 0.27 5.09 10.89
N PHE A 233 -0.44 4.47 9.96
CA PHE A 233 0.03 4.26 8.60
C PHE A 233 -0.27 5.45 7.66
N VAL A 234 -1.21 6.31 8.02
CA VAL A 234 -1.69 7.43 7.18
C VAL A 234 -0.61 8.48 6.96
N GLY A 235 0.01 8.96 8.03
CA GLY A 235 1.04 10.01 7.96
C GLY A 235 2.21 9.64 7.06
N PRO A 236 2.86 8.47 7.25
CA PRO A 236 3.91 7.98 6.35
C PRO A 236 3.46 7.86 4.89
N CYS A 237 2.22 7.44 4.61
CA CYS A 237 1.70 7.38 3.25
C CYS A 237 1.51 8.78 2.64
N ILE A 238 1.01 9.77 3.38
CA ILE A 238 0.92 11.17 2.93
C ILE A 238 2.32 11.73 2.65
N PHE A 239 3.29 11.46 3.52
CA PHE A 239 4.70 11.83 3.29
C PHE A 239 5.21 11.26 1.96
N LEU A 240 5.03 9.96 1.70
CA LEU A 240 5.48 9.33 0.46
C LEU A 240 4.70 9.80 -0.78
N ALA A 241 3.46 10.26 -0.64
CA ALA A 241 2.65 10.82 -1.72
C ALA A 241 2.93 12.30 -2.03
N SER A 242 3.65 12.97 -1.15
CA SER A 242 3.92 14.42 -1.21
C SER A 242 5.29 14.76 -1.77
N SER A 243 5.57 16.05 -1.96
CA SER A 243 6.88 16.55 -2.36
C SER A 243 7.94 16.41 -1.25
N ALA A 244 7.55 16.22 0.00
CA ALA A 244 8.47 15.96 1.10
C ALA A 244 9.36 14.72 0.89
N SER A 245 8.94 13.80 0.02
CA SER A 245 9.67 12.58 -0.35
C SER A 245 10.29 12.62 -1.76
N ASP A 246 10.46 13.78 -2.39
CA ASP A 246 10.94 13.85 -3.79
C ASP A 246 12.35 13.30 -3.99
N PHE A 247 13.19 13.32 -2.96
CA PHE A 247 14.54 12.72 -3.01
C PHE A 247 14.59 11.28 -2.49
N MET A 248 13.43 10.64 -2.30
CA MET A 248 13.32 9.25 -1.87
C MET A 248 12.77 8.38 -2.99
N THR A 249 13.56 7.39 -3.41
CA THR A 249 13.14 6.36 -4.37
C THR A 249 13.91 5.08 -4.12
N GLY A 250 13.30 3.92 -4.31
CA GLY A 250 13.86 2.60 -3.98
C GLY A 250 13.99 2.36 -2.47
N ALA A 251 13.43 3.20 -1.63
CA ALA A 251 13.54 3.08 -0.18
C ALA A 251 12.52 2.09 0.40
N ASN A 252 12.94 1.38 1.47
CA ASN A 252 12.07 0.57 2.30
C ASN A 252 11.76 1.38 3.59
N VAL A 253 10.57 1.95 3.66
CA VAL A 253 10.15 2.80 4.79
C VAL A 253 9.51 1.95 5.87
N ALA A 254 10.21 1.79 7.00
CA ALA A 254 9.75 1.02 8.14
C ALA A 254 8.63 1.78 8.90
N VAL A 255 7.47 1.14 9.07
CA VAL A 255 6.39 1.60 9.96
C VAL A 255 6.00 0.41 10.83
N GLU A 256 6.89 0.04 11.75
CA GLU A 256 6.88 -1.28 12.37
C GLU A 256 7.17 -1.26 13.88
N GLY A 257 7.12 -0.07 14.50
CA GLY A 257 7.26 0.11 15.94
C GLY A 257 8.63 -0.26 16.52
N GLY A 258 9.68 -0.29 15.67
CA GLY A 258 11.05 -0.68 16.06
C GLY A 258 11.31 -2.18 15.98
N TYR A 259 10.44 -2.93 15.31
CA TYR A 259 10.55 -4.40 15.19
C TYR A 259 11.85 -4.87 14.52
N TRP A 260 12.42 -4.07 13.62
CA TRP A 260 13.70 -4.36 12.99
C TRP A 260 14.92 -3.97 13.84
N ALA A 261 14.70 -3.14 14.84
CA ALA A 261 15.77 -2.67 15.73
C ALA A 261 16.04 -3.64 16.89
N ASN A 262 15.16 -4.64 17.13
CA ASN A 262 15.21 -5.52 18.30
C ASN A 262 14.99 -7.01 17.95
#